data_f760611777ca12d8e4f0cab6de1db255
#
_entry.id   f760611777ca12d8e4f0cab6de1db255
#
_cell.length_a   1.000
_cell.length_b   1.000
_cell.length_c   1.000
_cell.angle_alpha   90.00
_cell.angle_beta   90.00
_cell.angle_gamma   90.00
#
_symmetry.space_group_name_H-M   'P 1'
#
loop_
_entity.id
_entity.type
_entity.pdbx_description
1 polymer ?
#
loop_
_entity_poly.entity_id
_entity_poly.type
_entity_poly.pdbx_seq_one_letter_code
_entity_poly.pdbx_strand_id
1 'polypeptide(L)'
;MKKRITVMLLCACMSVSAYTGVQAADLSSGSSDSDVQIEMEEVDDSEDEADFTDAEDGLFSDGSDDTQTGDISAIANQIVAQAQSQAQDYQEKKQAVRKVIDAREVERRAQEIKEETTRIREEAQEAARKKAEEEARKAEQARVEHRENIAQFAVQFVGNPYVYGGTSLTNGADCSGFVMSVFKEFGYDLPRVAAAQYEASQKKDISQMETGDLVFYGAGGINHVALYIGDGKVVHALNSNKGIVITDYNYDTPVGVGTYVKLSLIQI
;
A
#
# COMPACT_ATOMS: atom_id res chain seq x y z
N MET A 1 -6.10 -34.19 -6.14
CA MET A 1 -5.00 -33.50 -6.85
C MET A 1 -5.11 -32.01 -6.53
N LYS A 2 -4.22 -31.51 -5.65
CA LYS A 2 -4.21 -30.10 -5.20
C LYS A 2 -3.31 -29.29 -6.14
N LYS A 3 -3.86 -28.37 -6.93
CA LYS A 3 -3.10 -27.43 -7.75
C LYS A 3 -2.58 -26.32 -6.84
N ARG A 4 -1.26 -26.22 -6.70
CA ARG A 4 -0.56 -25.13 -6.06
C ARG A 4 -0.43 -23.98 -7.05
N ILE A 5 -1.10 -22.86 -6.77
CA ILE A 5 -0.90 -21.61 -7.51
C ILE A 5 0.23 -20.87 -6.77
N THR A 6 1.39 -20.78 -7.41
CA THR A 6 2.51 -19.96 -6.91
C THR A 6 2.32 -18.56 -7.46
N VAL A 7 1.92 -17.63 -6.59
CA VAL A 7 1.88 -16.20 -6.91
C VAL A 7 3.27 -15.63 -6.66
N MET A 8 3.96 -15.26 -7.72
CA MET A 8 5.24 -14.56 -7.66
C MET A 8 4.97 -13.07 -7.51
N LEU A 9 5.25 -12.55 -6.31
CA LEU A 9 5.11 -11.13 -5.98
C LEU A 9 6.34 -10.37 -6.50
N LEU A 10 6.18 -9.62 -7.59
CA LEU A 10 7.20 -8.70 -8.08
C LEU A 10 7.07 -7.37 -7.31
N CYS A 11 8.06 -7.12 -6.46
CA CYS A 11 8.21 -5.86 -5.73
C CYS A 11 8.80 -4.81 -6.69
N ALA A 12 7.96 -3.88 -7.18
CA ALA A 12 8.42 -2.69 -7.89
C ALA A 12 8.40 -1.51 -6.92
N CYS A 13 9.57 -1.15 -6.40
CA CYS A 13 9.82 0.12 -5.74
C CYS A 13 9.75 1.24 -6.78
N MET A 14 8.70 2.07 -6.72
CA MET A 14 8.71 3.37 -7.42
C MET A 14 8.96 4.48 -6.41
N SER A 15 10.18 4.97 -6.40
CA SER A 15 10.55 6.27 -5.85
C SER A 15 10.09 7.36 -6.84
N VAL A 16 9.15 8.20 -6.39
CA VAL A 16 8.75 9.41 -7.11
C VAL A 16 9.80 10.48 -6.82
N SER A 17 10.60 10.83 -7.85
CA SER A 17 11.39 12.06 -7.86
C SER A 17 10.96 12.88 -9.06
N ALA A 18 10.37 14.03 -8.78
CA ALA A 18 10.07 15.03 -9.78
C ALA A 18 11.37 15.70 -10.25
N TYR A 19 11.66 15.63 -11.56
CA TYR A 19 12.56 16.59 -12.19
C TYR A 19 12.15 16.82 -13.66
N THR A 20 11.89 18.06 -13.95
CA THR A 20 11.64 18.61 -15.29
C THR A 20 12.95 18.67 -16.08
N GLY A 21 12.92 18.28 -17.38
CA GLY A 21 14.02 18.58 -18.30
C GLY A 21 14.00 17.70 -19.55
N VAL A 22 13.65 18.33 -20.66
CA VAL A 22 13.70 17.85 -22.04
C VAL A 22 15.11 17.42 -22.44
N GLN A 23 15.28 16.27 -23.12
CA GLN A 23 16.00 16.14 -24.38
C GLN A 23 15.96 14.69 -24.91
N ALA A 24 15.71 14.59 -26.22
CA ALA A 24 15.75 13.38 -27.01
C ALA A 24 17.20 12.94 -27.29
N ALA A 25 17.46 11.63 -27.28
CA ALA A 25 18.30 10.93 -28.23
C ALA A 25 18.51 9.45 -27.85
N ASP A 26 18.46 8.63 -28.88
CA ASP A 26 19.07 7.29 -29.06
C ASP A 26 18.61 6.09 -28.24
N LEU A 27 17.83 5.29 -28.97
CA LEU A 27 17.62 3.86 -28.70
C LEU A 27 18.47 3.05 -29.69
N SER A 28 19.47 2.38 -29.19
CA SER A 28 20.02 1.17 -29.86
C SER A 28 20.34 0.07 -28.84
N SER A 29 19.79 -1.10 -29.16
CA SER A 29 20.23 -2.45 -28.78
C SER A 29 20.12 -2.95 -27.34
N GLY A 30 19.37 -4.06 -27.22
CA GLY A 30 19.47 -4.99 -26.10
C GLY A 30 18.29 -5.97 -26.04
N SER A 31 18.39 -7.03 -26.82
CA SER A 31 17.64 -8.28 -26.85
C SER A 31 17.36 -8.88 -25.47
N SER A 32 16.14 -9.38 -25.24
CA SER A 32 15.94 -10.80 -24.90
C SER A 32 14.45 -11.16 -24.81
N ASP A 33 14.13 -12.18 -25.55
CA ASP A 33 12.92 -12.99 -25.67
C ASP A 33 12.15 -13.23 -24.38
N SER A 34 10.84 -13.09 -24.48
CA SER A 34 9.93 -14.07 -23.89
C SER A 34 8.66 -14.13 -24.75
N ASP A 35 8.55 -15.26 -25.44
CA ASP A 35 7.45 -15.67 -26.29
C ASP A 35 6.09 -15.59 -25.60
N VAL A 36 5.26 -14.66 -26.07
CA VAL A 36 3.82 -14.76 -25.96
C VAL A 36 3.32 -15.26 -27.29
N GLN A 37 3.13 -16.57 -27.41
CA GLN A 37 2.41 -17.17 -28.51
C GLN A 37 0.95 -16.76 -28.44
N ILE A 38 0.56 -15.84 -29.30
CA ILE A 38 -0.83 -15.58 -29.62
C ILE A 38 -1.15 -16.55 -30.76
N GLU A 39 -1.86 -17.61 -30.46
CA GLU A 39 -2.51 -18.43 -31.46
C GLU A 39 -3.56 -17.54 -32.15
N MET A 40 -3.22 -17.07 -33.35
CA MET A 40 -4.19 -16.52 -34.28
C MET A 40 -4.76 -17.72 -35.04
N GLU A 41 -6.05 -18.04 -34.78
CA GLU A 41 -6.80 -18.85 -35.71
C GLU A 41 -6.82 -18.15 -37.07
N GLU A 42 -6.18 -18.79 -38.04
CA GLU A 42 -6.26 -18.41 -39.43
C GLU A 42 -7.72 -18.59 -39.88
N VAL A 43 -8.39 -17.48 -40.11
CA VAL A 43 -9.64 -17.49 -40.88
C VAL A 43 -9.22 -17.73 -42.33
N ASP A 44 -9.56 -18.90 -42.82
CA ASP A 44 -9.39 -19.36 -44.21
C ASP A 44 -10.23 -18.45 -45.13
N ASP A 45 -9.59 -17.40 -45.65
CA ASP A 45 -10.12 -16.61 -46.77
C ASP A 45 -9.79 -17.37 -48.07
N SER A 46 -10.51 -18.48 -48.30
CA SER A 46 -10.56 -19.05 -49.63
C SER A 46 -11.33 -18.07 -50.54
N GLU A 47 -10.62 -17.12 -51.10
CA GLU A 47 -11.11 -16.36 -52.23
C GLU A 47 -11.21 -17.35 -53.44
N ASP A 48 -12.45 -17.73 -53.79
CA ASP A 48 -12.75 -18.34 -55.09
C ASP A 48 -12.30 -17.35 -56.16
N GLU A 49 -11.03 -17.48 -56.61
CA GLU A 49 -10.60 -16.92 -57.88
C GLU A 49 -11.34 -17.70 -58.97
N ALA A 50 -12.45 -17.17 -59.42
CA ALA A 50 -13.08 -17.59 -60.67
C ALA A 50 -12.08 -17.36 -61.82
N ASP A 51 -11.41 -18.46 -62.18
CA ASP A 51 -10.59 -18.55 -63.39
C ASP A 51 -11.45 -18.27 -64.63
N PHE A 52 -11.28 -17.07 -65.18
CA PHE A 52 -11.94 -16.63 -66.41
C PHE A 52 -10.91 -16.60 -67.55
N THR A 53 -10.26 -17.75 -67.76
CA THR A 53 -9.48 -17.98 -68.99
C THR A 53 -9.99 -19.26 -69.62
N ASP A 54 -10.92 -19.12 -70.56
CA ASP A 54 -11.03 -19.95 -71.77
C ASP A 54 -12.33 -19.61 -72.53
N ALA A 55 -12.26 -18.60 -73.36
CA ALA A 55 -13.18 -18.40 -74.46
C ALA A 55 -12.43 -17.68 -75.62
N GLU A 56 -11.42 -18.34 -76.14
CA GLU A 56 -10.95 -18.08 -77.48
C GLU A 56 -11.12 -19.35 -78.25
N ASP A 57 -12.16 -19.42 -79.06
CA ASP A 57 -12.05 -19.86 -80.48
C ASP A 57 -13.42 -19.92 -81.13
N GLY A 58 -13.49 -19.16 -82.21
CA GLY A 58 -14.36 -19.49 -83.34
C GLY A 58 -15.71 -18.77 -83.39
N LEU A 59 -15.72 -17.66 -84.06
CA LEU A 59 -16.64 -17.29 -85.17
C LEU A 59 -16.55 -15.84 -85.52
N PHE A 60 -15.75 -15.46 -86.47
CA PHE A 60 -16.07 -14.31 -87.38
C PHE A 60 -15.28 -14.44 -88.65
N SER A 61 -15.90 -15.08 -89.65
CA SER A 61 -15.50 -14.90 -91.04
C SER A 61 -16.27 -13.74 -91.59
N ASP A 62 -15.51 -12.79 -92.07
CA ASP A 62 -15.69 -11.96 -93.23
C ASP A 62 -17.04 -11.25 -93.42
N GLY A 63 -16.98 -9.93 -93.32
CA GLY A 63 -18.03 -8.97 -93.74
C GLY A 63 -17.55 -7.56 -93.56
N SER A 64 -16.89 -7.07 -94.60
CA SER A 64 -16.47 -5.67 -94.80
C SER A 64 -17.64 -4.70 -94.59
N ASP A 65 -17.59 -3.87 -93.54
CA ASP A 65 -18.19 -2.60 -93.47
C ASP A 65 -17.36 -1.67 -92.51
N ASP A 66 -16.53 -0.83 -93.10
CA ASP A 66 -15.44 -0.08 -92.53
C ASP A 66 -15.83 1.28 -91.97
N THR A 67 -17.03 1.50 -91.44
CA THR A 67 -17.45 2.79 -90.91
C THR A 67 -18.15 2.86 -89.54
N GLN A 68 -18.35 1.76 -88.85
CA GLN A 68 -18.96 1.78 -87.45
C GLN A 68 -18.14 1.18 -86.35
N THR A 69 -17.01 0.57 -86.61
CA THR A 69 -16.22 -0.17 -85.54
C THR A 69 -15.47 0.81 -84.62
N GLY A 70 -15.19 2.03 -85.01
CA GLY A 70 -14.49 3.01 -84.15
C GLY A 70 -15.28 3.48 -82.95
N ASP A 71 -16.60 3.67 -83.11
CA ASP A 71 -17.45 4.18 -82.02
C ASP A 71 -17.76 3.11 -80.98
N ILE A 72 -17.88 1.85 -81.34
CA ILE A 72 -18.18 0.73 -80.40
C ILE A 72 -16.95 0.41 -79.54
N SER A 73 -15.75 0.48 -80.11
CA SER A 73 -14.50 0.30 -79.37
C SER A 73 -14.24 1.43 -78.36
N ALA A 74 -14.56 2.66 -78.75
CA ALA A 74 -14.45 3.82 -77.86
C ALA A 74 -15.42 3.72 -76.65
N ILE A 75 -16.67 3.32 -76.93
CA ILE A 75 -17.69 3.09 -75.90
C ILE A 75 -17.28 1.93 -74.93
N ALA A 76 -16.79 0.81 -75.48
CA ALA A 76 -16.30 -0.30 -74.67
C ALA A 76 -15.15 0.09 -73.76
N ASN A 77 -14.18 0.82 -74.28
CA ASN A 77 -13.05 1.34 -73.46
C ASN A 77 -13.53 2.33 -72.38
N GLN A 78 -14.52 3.14 -72.64
CA GLN A 78 -15.09 4.05 -71.68
C GLN A 78 -15.83 3.31 -70.54
N ILE A 79 -16.59 2.24 -70.88
CA ILE A 79 -17.26 1.40 -69.89
C ILE A 79 -16.26 0.67 -69.02
N VAL A 80 -15.17 0.12 -69.59
CA VAL A 80 -14.11 -0.56 -68.82
C VAL A 80 -13.38 0.46 -67.90
N ALA A 81 -13.04 1.62 -68.38
CA ALA A 81 -12.41 2.66 -67.56
C ALA A 81 -13.34 3.12 -66.41
N GLN A 82 -14.65 3.25 -66.67
CA GLN A 82 -15.60 3.60 -65.64
C GLN A 82 -15.79 2.48 -64.57
N ALA A 83 -15.83 1.21 -65.01
CA ALA A 83 -15.87 0.08 -64.13
C ALA A 83 -14.62 -0.05 -63.24
N GLN A 84 -13.44 0.15 -63.82
CA GLN A 84 -12.17 0.19 -63.09
C GLN A 84 -12.14 1.31 -62.06
N SER A 85 -12.60 2.52 -62.41
CA SER A 85 -12.69 3.64 -61.48
C SER A 85 -13.65 3.36 -60.33
N GLN A 86 -14.80 2.76 -60.63
CA GLN A 86 -15.78 2.34 -59.57
C GLN A 86 -15.23 1.23 -58.65
N ALA A 87 -14.49 0.29 -59.22
CA ALA A 87 -13.84 -0.76 -58.43
C ALA A 87 -12.76 -0.19 -57.50
N GLN A 88 -11.97 0.78 -57.97
CA GLN A 88 -10.98 1.46 -57.14
C GLN A 88 -11.65 2.25 -55.99
N ASP A 89 -12.69 3.03 -56.26
CA ASP A 89 -13.46 3.77 -55.25
C ASP A 89 -14.08 2.84 -54.20
N TYR A 90 -14.56 1.69 -54.65
CA TYR A 90 -15.09 0.66 -53.73
C TYR A 90 -14.00 0.09 -52.82
N GLN A 91 -12.81 -0.22 -53.33
CA GLN A 91 -11.71 -0.74 -52.53
C GLN A 91 -11.19 0.31 -51.52
N GLU A 92 -11.10 1.57 -51.93
CA GLU A 92 -10.72 2.67 -51.04
C GLU A 92 -11.73 2.81 -49.89
N LYS A 93 -13.03 2.77 -50.18
CA LYS A 93 -14.10 2.81 -49.17
C LYS A 93 -14.06 1.60 -48.23
N LYS A 94 -13.84 0.41 -48.77
CA LYS A 94 -13.69 -0.83 -47.98
C LYS A 94 -12.49 -0.73 -47.00
N GLN A 95 -11.33 -0.22 -47.48
CA GLN A 95 -10.17 -0.01 -46.61
C GLN A 95 -10.39 1.07 -45.54
N ALA A 96 -11.10 2.16 -45.87
CA ALA A 96 -11.44 3.20 -44.92
C ALA A 96 -12.35 2.67 -43.81
N VAL A 97 -13.35 1.86 -44.16
CA VAL A 97 -14.25 1.21 -43.19
C VAL A 97 -13.47 0.25 -42.28
N ARG A 98 -12.58 -0.59 -42.83
CA ARG A 98 -11.72 -1.48 -41.99
C ARG A 98 -10.91 -0.68 -40.96
N LYS A 99 -10.23 0.38 -41.41
CA LYS A 99 -9.46 1.24 -40.50
C LYS A 99 -10.29 1.83 -39.36
N VAL A 100 -11.55 2.20 -39.63
CA VAL A 100 -12.46 2.71 -38.57
C VAL A 100 -12.88 1.63 -37.61
N ILE A 101 -13.15 0.42 -38.10
CA ILE A 101 -13.52 -0.73 -37.25
C ILE A 101 -12.35 -1.10 -36.33
N ASP A 102 -11.13 -1.22 -36.89
CA ASP A 102 -9.93 -1.56 -36.13
C ASP A 102 -9.63 -0.51 -35.04
N ALA A 103 -9.76 0.79 -35.39
CA ALA A 103 -9.57 1.86 -34.43
C ALA A 103 -10.57 1.81 -33.26
N ARG A 104 -11.83 1.54 -33.54
CA ARG A 104 -12.87 1.39 -32.49
C ARG A 104 -12.63 0.20 -31.59
N GLU A 105 -12.16 -0.91 -32.13
CA GLU A 105 -11.82 -2.09 -31.33
C GLU A 105 -10.65 -1.86 -30.42
N VAL A 106 -9.59 -1.20 -30.90
CA VAL A 106 -8.45 -0.77 -30.08
C VAL A 106 -8.89 0.15 -28.95
N GLU A 107 -9.76 1.13 -29.24
CA GLU A 107 -10.28 2.05 -28.23
C GLU A 107 -11.10 1.32 -27.17
N ARG A 108 -11.98 0.39 -27.57
CA ARG A 108 -12.76 -0.43 -26.65
C ARG A 108 -11.88 -1.26 -25.72
N ARG A 109 -10.85 -1.94 -26.28
CA ARG A 109 -9.89 -2.71 -25.48
C ARG A 109 -9.10 -1.84 -24.51
N ALA A 110 -8.71 -0.65 -24.94
CA ALA A 110 -8.01 0.30 -24.09
C ALA A 110 -8.88 0.76 -22.90
N GLN A 111 -10.18 0.96 -23.11
CA GLN A 111 -11.12 1.29 -22.04
C GLN A 111 -11.29 0.13 -21.06
N GLU A 112 -11.46 -1.09 -21.55
CA GLU A 112 -11.58 -2.30 -20.71
C GLU A 112 -10.32 -2.50 -19.82
N ILE A 113 -9.13 -2.33 -20.41
CA ILE A 113 -7.86 -2.42 -19.64
C ILE A 113 -7.79 -1.31 -18.59
N LYS A 114 -8.21 -0.11 -18.92
CA LYS A 114 -8.21 1.02 -17.97
C LYS A 114 -9.15 0.78 -16.79
N GLU A 115 -10.35 0.28 -17.04
CA GLU A 115 -11.34 -0.05 -16.00
C GLU A 115 -10.82 -1.19 -15.10
N GLU A 116 -10.29 -2.26 -15.70
CA GLU A 116 -9.70 -3.38 -14.96
C GLU A 116 -8.51 -2.94 -14.11
N THR A 117 -7.61 -2.11 -14.66
CA THR A 117 -6.47 -1.56 -13.92
C THR A 117 -6.93 -0.70 -12.73
N THR A 118 -8.00 0.08 -12.90
CA THR A 118 -8.57 0.89 -11.83
C THR A 118 -9.13 0.01 -10.73
N ARG A 119 -9.88 -1.03 -11.07
CA ARG A 119 -10.45 -1.99 -10.13
C ARG A 119 -9.36 -2.71 -9.32
N ILE A 120 -8.33 -3.24 -10.00
CA ILE A 120 -7.19 -3.89 -9.33
C ILE A 120 -6.49 -2.93 -8.37
N ARG A 121 -6.32 -1.67 -8.76
CA ARG A 121 -5.71 -0.65 -7.91
C ARG A 121 -6.54 -0.35 -6.67
N GLU A 122 -7.85 -0.22 -6.80
CA GLU A 122 -8.78 0.02 -5.68
C GLU A 122 -8.79 -1.16 -4.70
N GLU A 123 -8.87 -2.40 -5.21
CA GLU A 123 -8.80 -3.63 -4.39
C GLU A 123 -7.47 -3.72 -3.63
N ALA A 124 -6.35 -3.40 -4.29
CA ALA A 124 -5.04 -3.39 -3.65
C ALA A 124 -4.91 -2.32 -2.57
N GLN A 125 -5.48 -1.12 -2.79
CA GLN A 125 -5.50 -0.05 -1.79
C GLN A 125 -6.37 -0.42 -0.58
N GLU A 126 -7.53 -1.01 -0.81
CA GLU A 126 -8.41 -1.47 0.28
C GLU A 126 -7.75 -2.59 1.11
N ALA A 127 -7.12 -3.56 0.46
CA ALA A 127 -6.36 -4.61 1.13
C ALA A 127 -5.20 -4.06 1.97
N ALA A 128 -4.45 -3.09 1.44
CA ALA A 128 -3.36 -2.43 2.14
C ALA A 128 -3.87 -1.64 3.36
N ARG A 129 -5.01 -0.93 3.23
CA ARG A 129 -5.64 -0.23 4.35
C ARG A 129 -6.08 -1.17 5.45
N LYS A 130 -6.79 -2.27 5.11
CA LYS A 130 -7.21 -3.28 6.09
C LYS A 130 -6.03 -3.91 6.83
N LYS A 131 -4.94 -4.19 6.11
CA LYS A 131 -3.71 -4.71 6.71
C LYS A 131 -3.08 -3.71 7.68
N ALA A 132 -2.99 -2.43 7.29
CA ALA A 132 -2.45 -1.38 8.15
C ALA A 132 -3.31 -1.16 9.41
N GLU A 133 -4.64 -1.20 9.29
CA GLU A 133 -5.58 -1.10 10.41
C GLU A 133 -5.42 -2.28 11.39
N GLU A 134 -5.24 -3.50 10.87
CA GLU A 134 -5.01 -4.69 11.70
C GLU A 134 -3.67 -4.63 12.43
N GLU A 135 -2.60 -4.20 11.74
CA GLU A 135 -1.28 -4.02 12.36
C GLU A 135 -1.31 -2.94 13.44
N ALA A 136 -1.98 -1.80 13.18
CA ALA A 136 -2.14 -0.74 14.18
C ALA A 136 -2.94 -1.23 15.42
N ARG A 137 -3.98 -2.03 15.22
CA ARG A 137 -4.76 -2.62 16.32
C ARG A 137 -3.92 -3.59 17.15
N LYS A 138 -3.11 -4.44 16.48
CA LYS A 138 -2.21 -5.37 17.18
C LYS A 138 -1.13 -4.62 17.98
N ALA A 139 -0.57 -3.56 17.40
CA ALA A 139 0.41 -2.71 18.07
C ALA A 139 -0.18 -2.03 19.30
N GLU A 140 -1.40 -1.53 19.22
CA GLU A 140 -2.10 -0.91 20.34
C GLU A 140 -2.42 -1.93 21.44
N GLN A 141 -2.88 -3.12 21.08
CA GLN A 141 -3.11 -4.20 22.06
C GLN A 141 -1.81 -4.58 22.79
N ALA A 142 -0.71 -4.73 22.06
CA ALA A 142 0.59 -5.03 22.66
C ALA A 142 1.07 -3.89 23.59
N ARG A 143 0.78 -2.64 23.25
CA ARG A 143 1.09 -1.47 24.09
C ARG A 143 0.31 -1.50 25.41
N VAL A 144 -0.98 -1.78 25.32
CA VAL A 144 -1.83 -1.87 26.53
C VAL A 144 -1.35 -3.02 27.42
N GLU A 145 -1.15 -4.21 26.86
CA GLU A 145 -0.66 -5.37 27.59
C GLU A 145 0.70 -5.12 28.25
N HIS A 146 1.61 -4.48 27.54
CA HIS A 146 2.92 -4.13 28.10
C HIS A 146 2.81 -3.18 29.30
N ARG A 147 1.93 -2.18 29.26
CA ARG A 147 1.64 -1.25 30.35
C ARG A 147 1.02 -1.97 31.55
N GLU A 148 0.09 -2.86 31.30
CA GLU A 148 -0.52 -3.69 32.35
C GLU A 148 0.51 -4.61 33.01
N ASN A 149 1.41 -5.20 32.24
CA ASN A 149 2.49 -6.05 32.77
C ASN A 149 3.43 -5.26 33.70
N ILE A 150 3.78 -4.01 33.36
CA ILE A 150 4.56 -3.13 34.25
C ILE A 150 3.83 -2.89 35.57
N ALA A 151 2.53 -2.56 35.52
CA ALA A 151 1.72 -2.32 36.71
C ALA A 151 1.57 -3.58 37.58
N GLN A 152 1.26 -4.72 36.97
CA GLN A 152 1.12 -6.00 37.67
C GLN A 152 2.43 -6.44 38.31
N PHE A 153 3.57 -6.23 37.63
CA PHE A 153 4.87 -6.50 38.21
C PHE A 153 5.14 -5.61 39.44
N ALA A 154 4.84 -4.34 39.38
CA ALA A 154 5.05 -3.40 40.46
C ALA A 154 4.21 -3.75 41.70
N VAL A 155 2.96 -4.18 41.50
CA VAL A 155 2.03 -4.55 42.62
C VAL A 155 2.55 -5.75 43.44
N GLN A 156 3.36 -6.63 42.87
CA GLN A 156 3.92 -7.79 43.59
C GLN A 156 4.81 -7.39 44.76
N PHE A 157 5.30 -6.17 44.82
CA PHE A 157 6.21 -5.66 45.84
C PHE A 157 5.49 -4.90 46.99
N VAL A 158 4.18 -4.81 46.94
CA VAL A 158 3.38 -4.18 47.99
C VAL A 158 3.65 -4.88 49.35
N GLY A 159 3.89 -4.06 50.37
CA GLY A 159 4.26 -4.53 51.70
C GLY A 159 5.77 -4.58 51.97
N ASN A 160 6.61 -4.46 50.96
CA ASN A 160 8.07 -4.37 51.15
C ASN A 160 8.49 -3.01 51.74
N PRO A 161 9.65 -2.94 52.42
CA PRO A 161 10.03 -1.76 53.18
C PRO A 161 10.42 -0.55 52.27
N TYR A 162 10.21 0.63 52.84
CA TYR A 162 10.80 1.86 52.29
C TYR A 162 12.21 2.05 52.87
N VAL A 163 13.21 2.31 52.02
CA VAL A 163 14.57 2.71 52.45
C VAL A 163 14.99 3.92 51.65
N TYR A 164 15.25 5.04 52.31
CA TYR A 164 15.74 6.25 51.65
C TYR A 164 17.06 6.00 50.89
N GLY A 165 17.11 6.36 49.64
CA GLY A 165 18.26 6.07 48.75
C GLY A 165 18.30 4.62 48.24
N GLY A 166 17.37 3.74 48.69
CA GLY A 166 17.29 2.36 48.28
C GLY A 166 16.70 2.17 46.86
N THR A 167 17.06 1.05 46.24
CA THR A 167 16.60 0.63 44.91
C THR A 167 16.19 -0.83 44.84
N SER A 168 16.22 -1.57 45.97
CA SER A 168 15.86 -2.96 46.01
C SER A 168 14.35 -3.12 46.15
N LEU A 169 13.73 -3.81 45.20
CA LEU A 169 12.28 -4.06 45.22
C LEU A 169 11.84 -4.89 46.42
N THR A 170 12.73 -5.71 47.00
CA THR A 170 12.44 -6.61 48.13
C THR A 170 13.02 -6.13 49.46
N ASN A 171 14.25 -5.56 49.45
CA ASN A 171 14.97 -5.18 50.67
C ASN A 171 14.83 -3.70 51.02
N GLY A 172 14.16 -2.92 50.19
CA GLY A 172 13.83 -1.53 50.42
C GLY A 172 14.24 -0.61 49.30
N ALA A 173 13.29 0.23 48.89
CA ALA A 173 13.46 1.27 47.92
C ALA A 173 12.80 2.57 48.39
N ASP A 174 13.30 3.72 47.92
CA ASP A 174 12.51 4.96 47.98
C ASP A 174 11.60 5.09 46.75
N CYS A 175 10.81 6.15 46.68
CA CYS A 175 9.79 6.32 45.64
C CYS A 175 10.35 6.23 44.21
N SER A 176 11.40 6.98 43.90
CA SER A 176 12.02 6.99 42.57
C SER A 176 12.90 5.78 42.30
N GLY A 177 13.53 5.21 43.36
CA GLY A 177 14.27 3.96 43.26
C GLY A 177 13.37 2.77 42.97
N PHE A 178 12.17 2.71 43.58
CA PHE A 178 11.14 1.71 43.29
C PHE A 178 10.73 1.77 41.82
N VAL A 179 10.29 2.94 41.33
CA VAL A 179 9.85 3.10 39.94
C VAL A 179 10.98 2.80 38.97
N MET A 180 12.20 3.32 39.25
CA MET A 180 13.38 3.03 38.41
C MET A 180 13.64 1.52 38.29
N SER A 181 13.56 0.79 39.39
CA SER A 181 13.84 -0.65 39.41
C SER A 181 12.74 -1.47 38.72
N VAL A 182 11.48 -1.07 38.88
CA VAL A 182 10.37 -1.68 38.14
C VAL A 182 10.55 -1.51 36.63
N PHE A 183 10.79 -0.30 36.16
CA PHE A 183 10.95 -0.01 34.75
C PHE A 183 12.20 -0.66 34.13
N LYS A 184 13.24 -0.85 34.92
CA LYS A 184 14.48 -1.53 34.48
C LYS A 184 14.23 -2.96 34.04
N GLU A 185 13.32 -3.70 34.70
CA GLU A 185 12.94 -5.07 34.32
C GLU A 185 12.28 -5.13 32.91
N PHE A 186 11.72 -4.01 32.47
CA PHE A 186 11.11 -3.86 31.16
C PHE A 186 12.00 -3.13 30.15
N GLY A 187 13.30 -2.95 30.47
CA GLY A 187 14.29 -2.37 29.55
C GLY A 187 14.27 -0.84 29.47
N TYR A 188 13.66 -0.15 30.44
CA TYR A 188 13.68 1.32 30.51
C TYR A 188 14.70 1.79 31.57
N ASP A 189 15.58 2.70 31.14
CA ASP A 189 16.51 3.36 32.05
C ASP A 189 15.93 4.71 32.51
N LEU A 190 15.54 4.79 33.78
CA LEU A 190 15.03 6.00 34.40
C LEU A 190 16.11 6.69 35.25
N PRO A 191 16.13 8.03 35.31
CA PRO A 191 16.99 8.76 36.25
C PRO A 191 16.70 8.37 37.70
N ARG A 192 17.72 8.57 38.60
CA ARG A 192 17.61 8.12 39.99
C ARG A 192 16.60 8.91 40.81
N VAL A 193 16.42 10.19 40.58
CA VAL A 193 15.56 11.05 41.42
C VAL A 193 14.26 11.44 40.71
N ALA A 194 13.18 11.60 41.48
CA ALA A 194 11.85 11.87 40.94
C ALA A 194 11.76 13.12 40.03
N ALA A 195 12.42 14.22 40.39
CA ALA A 195 12.43 15.41 39.56
C ALA A 195 13.09 15.17 38.20
N ALA A 196 14.22 14.44 38.16
CA ALA A 196 14.89 14.09 36.90
C ALA A 196 14.08 13.06 36.09
N GLN A 197 13.35 12.15 36.75
CA GLN A 197 12.41 11.25 36.09
C GLN A 197 11.29 12.04 35.41
N TYR A 198 10.75 13.05 36.07
CA TYR A 198 9.76 13.90 35.43
C TYR A 198 10.36 14.60 34.23
N GLU A 199 11.50 15.30 34.37
CA GLU A 199 12.13 16.01 33.28
C GLU A 199 12.40 15.14 32.05
N ALA A 200 12.83 13.90 32.24
CA ALA A 200 13.16 12.95 31.17
C ALA A 200 11.91 12.25 30.55
N SER A 201 10.76 12.30 31.23
CA SER A 201 9.53 11.67 30.74
C SER A 201 8.86 12.48 29.64
N GLN A 202 8.05 11.80 28.80
CA GLN A 202 7.10 12.48 27.93
C GLN A 202 5.90 12.94 28.80
N LYS A 203 5.69 14.24 28.88
CA LYS A 203 4.62 14.85 29.68
C LYS A 203 3.26 14.51 29.10
N LYS A 204 2.28 14.28 29.98
CA LYS A 204 0.88 14.03 29.65
C LYS A 204 -0.04 14.89 30.49
N ASP A 205 -1.23 15.16 29.99
CA ASP A 205 -2.32 15.70 30.78
C ASP A 205 -2.82 14.64 31.78
N ILE A 206 -3.21 15.06 32.98
CA ILE A 206 -3.74 14.15 34.02
C ILE A 206 -5.00 13.43 33.52
N SER A 207 -5.81 14.07 32.70
CA SER A 207 -7.01 13.48 32.10
C SER A 207 -6.72 12.36 31.09
N GLN A 208 -5.47 12.29 30.60
CA GLN A 208 -5.00 11.28 29.63
C GLN A 208 -4.10 10.21 30.27
N MET A 209 -4.14 10.14 31.59
CA MET A 209 -3.34 9.15 32.34
C MET A 209 -3.76 7.72 32.04
N GLU A 210 -2.79 6.88 31.71
CA GLU A 210 -2.97 5.47 31.40
C GLU A 210 -2.15 4.59 32.35
N THR A 211 -2.58 3.35 32.57
CA THR A 211 -1.79 2.35 33.31
C THR A 211 -0.35 2.34 32.85
N GLY A 212 0.63 2.33 33.77
CA GLY A 212 2.04 2.41 33.45
C GLY A 212 2.60 3.83 33.31
N ASP A 213 1.79 4.88 33.49
CA ASP A 213 2.25 6.25 33.58
C ASP A 213 2.76 6.58 34.99
N LEU A 214 3.63 7.56 35.11
CA LEU A 214 4.16 8.06 36.37
C LEU A 214 3.43 9.31 36.80
N VAL A 215 2.98 9.34 38.05
CA VAL A 215 2.37 10.48 38.70
C VAL A 215 3.37 11.12 39.65
N PHE A 216 3.55 12.43 39.54
CA PHE A 216 4.54 13.19 40.31
C PHE A 216 3.86 14.15 41.27
N TYR A 217 4.45 14.30 42.47
CA TYR A 217 3.92 15.12 43.56
C TYR A 217 5.00 16.03 44.16
N GLY A 218 4.56 17.11 44.83
CA GLY A 218 5.41 18.04 45.57
C GLY A 218 5.09 19.51 45.34
N ALA A 219 4.57 20.20 46.35
CA ALA A 219 4.07 21.56 46.26
C ALA A 219 5.16 22.67 46.06
N GLY A 220 6.42 22.36 46.24
CA GLY A 220 7.56 23.32 46.08
C GLY A 220 8.62 22.80 45.13
N GLY A 221 8.32 21.76 44.38
CA GLY A 221 9.23 21.03 43.50
C GLY A 221 8.99 19.51 43.64
N ILE A 222 9.19 18.78 42.56
CA ILE A 222 8.91 17.34 42.54
C ILE A 222 9.84 16.63 43.52
N ASN A 223 9.25 15.96 44.51
CA ASN A 223 9.94 15.19 45.54
C ASN A 223 9.42 13.76 45.71
N HIS A 224 8.32 13.42 45.04
CA HIS A 224 7.74 12.08 45.09
C HIS A 224 7.21 11.67 43.71
N VAL A 225 7.19 10.34 43.49
CA VAL A 225 6.69 9.71 42.27
C VAL A 225 5.97 8.40 42.61
N ALA A 226 4.92 8.10 41.87
CA ALA A 226 4.17 6.87 41.96
C ALA A 226 3.87 6.33 40.55
N LEU A 227 3.69 5.03 40.43
CA LEU A 227 3.28 4.37 39.21
C LEU A 227 1.75 4.19 39.20
N TYR A 228 1.10 4.72 38.17
CA TYR A 228 -0.34 4.54 37.95
C TYR A 228 -0.68 3.11 37.50
N ILE A 229 -1.56 2.44 38.19
CA ILE A 229 -1.95 1.04 37.96
C ILE A 229 -3.38 0.88 37.42
N GLY A 230 -4.03 1.97 36.99
CA GLY A 230 -5.42 1.97 36.59
C GLY A 230 -6.39 2.27 37.72
N ASP A 231 -7.67 2.45 37.39
CA ASP A 231 -8.80 2.62 38.33
C ASP A 231 -8.58 3.70 39.39
N GLY A 232 -7.88 4.77 39.05
CA GLY A 232 -7.57 5.85 39.97
C GLY A 232 -6.55 5.50 41.06
N LYS A 233 -5.80 4.42 40.91
CA LYS A 233 -4.83 3.92 41.90
C LYS A 233 -3.39 4.08 41.42
N VAL A 234 -2.51 4.26 42.40
CA VAL A 234 -1.06 4.26 42.20
C VAL A 234 -0.41 3.29 43.16
N VAL A 235 0.73 2.70 42.76
CA VAL A 235 1.63 1.94 43.63
C VAL A 235 2.93 2.70 43.79
N HIS A 236 3.44 2.85 45.04
CA HIS A 236 4.63 3.62 45.37
C HIS A 236 5.27 3.21 46.70
N ALA A 237 6.56 3.44 46.82
CA ALA A 237 7.21 3.40 48.11
C ALA A 237 6.94 4.75 48.80
N LEU A 238 5.99 4.75 49.77
CA LEU A 238 5.44 5.99 50.33
C LEU A 238 6.38 6.63 51.39
N ASN A 239 6.68 5.89 52.45
CA ASN A 239 7.58 6.32 53.54
C ASN A 239 7.99 5.11 54.40
N SER A 240 8.89 5.34 55.37
CA SER A 240 9.44 4.29 56.26
C SER A 240 8.40 3.59 57.12
N ASN A 241 7.25 4.20 57.39
CA ASN A 241 6.19 3.59 58.20
C ASN A 241 5.26 2.69 57.39
N LYS A 242 5.10 2.98 56.11
CA LYS A 242 4.12 2.33 55.21
C LYS A 242 4.76 1.37 54.21
N GLY A 243 6.03 1.63 53.82
CA GLY A 243 6.66 0.85 52.77
C GLY A 243 6.06 1.09 51.41
N ILE A 244 6.03 0.06 50.56
CA ILE A 244 5.41 0.03 49.27
C ILE A 244 3.91 -0.25 49.43
N VAL A 245 3.06 0.68 48.97
CA VAL A 245 1.59 0.61 49.18
C VAL A 245 0.84 1.01 47.88
N ILE A 246 -0.42 0.67 47.83
CA ILE A 246 -1.38 1.18 46.85
C ILE A 246 -2.22 2.26 47.53
N THR A 247 -2.38 3.41 46.87
CA THR A 247 -3.26 4.50 47.30
C THR A 247 -4.07 5.03 46.11
N ASP A 248 -5.01 5.94 46.38
CA ASP A 248 -5.62 6.74 45.32
C ASP A 248 -4.58 7.69 44.71
N TYR A 249 -4.62 7.93 43.41
CA TYR A 249 -3.65 8.83 42.76
C TYR A 249 -3.72 10.27 43.30
N ASN A 250 -4.87 10.66 43.84
CA ASN A 250 -5.12 11.99 44.40
C ASN A 250 -5.00 12.01 45.95
N TYR A 251 -4.29 11.01 46.55
CA TYR A 251 -3.98 11.02 48.00
C TYR A 251 -3.20 12.27 48.42
N ASP A 252 -2.46 12.85 47.47
CA ASP A 252 -1.85 14.17 47.47
C ASP A 252 -2.12 14.83 46.12
N THR A 253 -1.91 16.14 46.00
CA THR A 253 -2.17 16.87 44.76
C THR A 253 -1.10 16.53 43.71
N PRO A 254 -1.47 15.87 42.58
CA PRO A 254 -0.52 15.64 41.49
C PRO A 254 -0.05 16.94 40.85
N VAL A 255 1.23 17.09 40.61
CA VAL A 255 1.85 18.25 39.92
C VAL A 255 2.19 17.95 38.46
N GLY A 256 2.16 16.69 38.07
CA GLY A 256 2.37 16.29 36.69
C GLY A 256 2.24 14.79 36.45
N VAL A 257 2.09 14.42 35.20
CA VAL A 257 2.08 13.04 34.73
C VAL A 257 3.09 12.91 33.59
N GLY A 258 3.76 11.78 33.52
CA GLY A 258 4.71 11.49 32.44
C GLY A 258 4.76 10.03 32.11
N THR A 259 5.12 9.70 30.86
CA THR A 259 5.27 8.32 30.40
C THR A 259 6.66 8.04 29.87
N TYR A 260 7.12 6.81 30.09
CA TYR A 260 8.32 6.24 29.48
C TYR A 260 7.98 5.16 28.44
N VAL A 261 6.74 4.66 28.44
CA VAL A 261 6.30 3.61 27.53
C VAL A 261 6.05 4.20 26.13
N LYS A 262 6.98 3.92 25.21
CA LYS A 262 6.92 4.36 23.81
C LYS A 262 6.59 3.18 22.91
N LEU A 263 5.80 3.40 21.86
CA LEU A 263 5.48 2.38 20.84
C LEU A 263 6.74 1.76 20.21
N SER A 264 7.81 2.56 20.05
CA SER A 264 9.03 2.14 19.36
C SER A 264 9.89 1.10 20.09
N LEU A 265 9.61 0.83 21.36
CA LEU A 265 10.34 -0.15 22.18
C LEU A 265 9.61 -1.49 22.33
N ILE A 266 8.36 -1.57 21.88
CA ILE A 266 7.60 -2.81 21.90
C ILE A 266 7.96 -3.59 20.63
N GLN A 267 8.83 -4.57 20.76
CA GLN A 267 9.12 -5.53 19.69
C GLN A 267 7.92 -6.47 19.57
N ILE A 268 7.20 -6.34 18.45
CA ILE A 268 6.07 -7.21 18.09
C ILE A 268 6.59 -8.44 17.36
#